data_d5333fb2ac1803ae8995204e3c103635
#
_entry.id   d5333fb2ac1803ae8995204e3c103635
#
_cell.length_a   1.000
_cell.length_b   1.000
_cell.length_c   1.000
_cell.angle_alpha   90.00
_cell.angle_beta   90.00
_cell.angle_gamma   90.00
#
_symmetry.space_group_name_H-M   'P 1'
#
loop_
_entity.id
_entity.type
_entity.pdbx_description
1 polymer ?
#
loop_
_entity_poly.entity_id
_entity_poly.type
_entity_poly.pdbx_seq_one_letter_code
_entity_poly.pdbx_strand_id
1 'polypeptide(L)'
;MEGALENRSLIKLRDSISSLDPEQAKKQIMTFLQESKDSSNPEIANDVVVMVKTMPIDIRRKILSEFQTDAEKLSLEFILQQIRVGHPEIPLIKQVREELSEFDSQDDMDST
;
A
#
# COMPACT_ATOMS: atom_id res chain seq x y z
N MET A 1 -9.15 15.10 16.54
CA MET A 1 -8.58 14.74 15.26
C MET A 1 -8.53 13.25 15.07
N GLU A 2 -9.62 12.74 14.56
CA GLU A 2 -9.76 11.31 14.35
C GLU A 2 -8.72 10.81 13.34
N GLY A 3 -8.50 11.59 12.30
CA GLY A 3 -7.53 11.19 11.30
C GLY A 3 -6.13 11.07 11.84
N ALA A 4 -5.78 11.92 12.80
CA ALA A 4 -4.46 11.86 13.42
C ALA A 4 -4.28 10.58 14.23
N LEU A 5 -5.33 10.15 14.93
CA LEU A 5 -5.28 8.91 15.69
C LEU A 5 -5.18 7.70 14.76
N GLU A 6 -5.97 7.70 13.70
CA GLU A 6 -5.92 6.62 12.73
C GLU A 6 -4.55 6.54 12.07
N ASN A 7 -4.02 7.69 11.70
CA ASN A 7 -2.70 7.74 11.07
C ASN A 7 -1.63 7.23 12.02
N ARG A 8 -1.76 7.55 13.31
CA ARG A 8 -0.78 7.11 14.28
C ARG A 8 -0.81 5.59 14.45
N SER A 9 -2.01 5.02 14.54
CA SER A 9 -2.16 3.57 14.65
C SER A 9 -1.62 2.88 13.40
N LEU A 10 -1.90 3.44 12.24
CA LEU A 10 -1.46 2.89 10.99
C LEU A 10 0.06 2.98 10.86
N ILE A 11 0.64 4.09 11.32
CA ILE A 11 2.09 4.24 11.32
C ILE A 11 2.74 3.18 12.19
N LYS A 12 2.17 2.93 13.38
CA LYS A 12 2.70 1.90 14.26
C LYS A 12 2.60 0.52 13.63
N LEU A 13 1.48 0.24 12.99
CA LEU A 13 1.30 -1.04 12.31
C LEU A 13 2.30 -1.17 11.17
N ARG A 14 2.45 -0.12 10.36
CA ARG A 14 3.43 -0.12 9.28
C ARG A 14 4.83 -0.39 9.81
N ASP A 15 5.21 0.27 10.89
CA ASP A 15 6.53 0.11 11.45
C ASP A 15 6.74 -1.30 11.99
N SER A 16 5.69 -1.87 12.59
CA SER A 16 5.74 -3.24 13.09
C SER A 16 5.93 -4.23 11.94
N ILE A 17 5.15 -4.07 10.88
CA ILE A 17 5.25 -4.93 9.70
C ILE A 17 6.62 -4.76 9.05
N SER A 18 7.11 -3.53 8.97
CA SER A 18 8.41 -3.24 8.38
C SER A 18 9.57 -3.89 9.15
N SER A 19 9.36 -4.18 10.42
CA SER A 19 10.38 -4.82 11.25
C SER A 19 10.45 -6.33 11.08
N LEU A 20 9.43 -6.92 10.46
CA LEU A 20 9.39 -8.36 10.26
C LEU A 20 10.28 -8.76 9.10
N ASP A 21 10.64 -10.06 9.06
CA ASP A 21 11.25 -10.59 7.87
C ASP A 21 10.30 -10.38 6.68
N PRO A 22 10.82 -10.12 5.48
CA PRO A 22 9.96 -9.86 4.33
C PRO A 22 8.91 -10.93 4.09
N GLU A 23 9.26 -12.20 4.32
CA GLU A 23 8.30 -13.28 4.15
C GLU A 23 7.17 -13.20 5.16
N GLN A 24 7.50 -12.90 6.41
CA GLN A 24 6.48 -12.75 7.44
C GLN A 24 5.62 -11.52 7.20
N ALA A 25 6.24 -10.44 6.76
CA ALA A 25 5.51 -9.22 6.42
C ALA A 25 4.50 -9.51 5.31
N LYS A 26 4.92 -10.25 4.28
CA LYS A 26 4.03 -10.65 3.22
C LYS A 26 2.84 -11.44 3.76
N LYS A 27 3.10 -12.39 4.65
CA LYS A 27 2.02 -13.20 5.23
C LYS A 27 1.02 -12.35 5.98
N GLN A 28 1.49 -11.35 6.73
CA GLN A 28 0.58 -10.46 7.43
C GLN A 28 -0.26 -9.65 6.47
N ILE A 29 0.36 -9.15 5.41
CA ILE A 29 -0.36 -8.40 4.39
C ILE A 29 -1.44 -9.27 3.76
N MET A 30 -1.10 -10.50 3.40
CA MET A 30 -2.07 -11.42 2.82
C MET A 30 -3.21 -11.71 3.78
N THR A 31 -2.90 -11.86 5.06
CA THR A 31 -3.91 -12.09 6.09
C THR A 31 -4.89 -10.92 6.16
N PHE A 32 -4.38 -9.69 6.15
CA PHE A 32 -5.24 -8.52 6.19
C PHE A 32 -6.12 -8.43 4.96
N LEU A 33 -5.56 -8.72 3.79
CA LEU A 33 -6.35 -8.67 2.56
C LEU A 33 -7.44 -9.74 2.58
N GLN A 34 -7.14 -10.92 3.09
CA GLN A 34 -8.14 -11.97 3.22
C GLN A 34 -9.22 -11.58 4.22
N GLU A 35 -8.83 -10.99 5.31
CA GLU A 35 -9.77 -10.52 6.32
C GLU A 35 -10.69 -9.45 5.74
N SER A 36 -10.15 -8.59 4.91
CA SER A 36 -10.95 -7.57 4.23
C SER A 36 -12.05 -8.20 3.38
N LYS A 37 -11.71 -9.26 2.67
CA LYS A 37 -12.67 -9.99 1.85
C LYS A 37 -13.70 -10.71 2.72
N ASP A 38 -13.23 -11.42 3.73
CA ASP A 38 -14.10 -12.25 4.57
C ASP A 38 -15.12 -11.41 5.33
N SER A 39 -14.73 -10.23 5.78
CA SER A 39 -15.60 -9.36 6.54
C SER A 39 -16.31 -8.33 5.67
N SER A 40 -16.03 -8.33 4.37
CA SER A 40 -16.55 -7.33 3.44
C SER A 40 -16.25 -5.92 3.91
N ASN A 41 -15.08 -5.72 4.48
CA ASN A 41 -14.65 -4.43 4.99
C ASN A 41 -13.51 -3.89 4.15
N PRO A 42 -13.79 -3.01 3.18
CA PRO A 42 -12.74 -2.49 2.30
C PRO A 42 -11.73 -1.60 3.01
N GLU A 43 -12.04 -1.11 4.21
CA GLU A 43 -11.11 -0.27 4.94
C GLU A 43 -9.83 -1.02 5.31
N ILE A 44 -9.95 -2.32 5.58
CA ILE A 44 -8.77 -3.12 5.91
C ILE A 44 -7.82 -3.16 4.72
N ALA A 45 -8.35 -3.38 3.52
CA ALA A 45 -7.53 -3.38 2.33
C ALA A 45 -6.93 -1.99 2.06
N ASN A 46 -7.71 -0.94 2.29
CA ASN A 46 -7.22 0.43 2.14
C ASN A 46 -6.06 0.71 3.10
N ASP A 47 -6.18 0.23 4.33
CA ASP A 47 -5.10 0.40 5.31
C ASP A 47 -3.83 -0.30 4.84
N VAL A 48 -3.96 -1.49 4.26
CA VAL A 48 -2.80 -2.19 3.72
C VAL A 48 -2.14 -1.37 2.61
N VAL A 49 -2.93 -0.79 1.74
CA VAL A 49 -2.41 0.03 0.65
C VAL A 49 -1.65 1.23 1.20
N VAL A 50 -2.23 1.93 2.17
CA VAL A 50 -1.56 3.08 2.78
C VAL A 50 -0.26 2.65 3.45
N MET A 51 -0.30 1.53 4.15
CA MET A 51 0.85 1.02 4.86
C MET A 51 2.01 0.74 3.89
N VAL A 52 1.72 0.02 2.82
CA VAL A 52 2.74 -0.31 1.82
C VAL A 52 3.25 0.95 1.14
N LYS A 53 2.35 1.85 0.80
CA LYS A 53 2.65 3.08 0.11
C LYS A 53 3.61 3.98 0.89
N THR A 54 3.49 3.95 2.23
CA THR A 54 4.28 4.81 3.10
C THR A 54 5.51 4.12 3.68
N MET A 55 5.74 2.87 3.35
CA MET A 55 6.96 2.18 3.79
C MET A 55 8.19 2.76 3.11
N PRO A 56 9.36 2.71 3.79
CA PRO A 56 10.61 3.02 3.12
C PRO A 56 10.79 2.13 1.89
N ILE A 57 11.33 2.70 0.83
CA ILE A 57 11.36 2.02 -0.45
C ILE A 57 12.14 0.71 -0.41
N ASP A 58 13.23 0.68 0.35
CA ASP A 58 14.04 -0.53 0.44
C ASP A 58 13.27 -1.68 1.09
N ILE A 59 12.56 -1.38 2.16
CA ILE A 59 11.77 -2.37 2.87
C ILE A 59 10.61 -2.82 2.01
N ARG A 60 9.92 -1.87 1.40
CA ARG A 60 8.79 -2.18 0.52
C ARG A 60 9.23 -3.12 -0.61
N ARG A 61 10.35 -2.83 -1.22
CA ARG A 61 10.86 -3.64 -2.32
C ARG A 61 11.12 -5.08 -1.88
N LYS A 62 11.71 -5.25 -0.71
CA LYS A 62 12.00 -6.59 -0.19
C LYS A 62 10.73 -7.36 0.08
N ILE A 63 9.74 -6.70 0.69
CA ILE A 63 8.48 -7.35 1.02
C ILE A 63 7.73 -7.72 -0.25
N LEU A 64 7.63 -6.80 -1.19
CA LEU A 64 6.87 -7.06 -2.41
C LEU A 64 7.52 -8.12 -3.27
N SER A 65 8.84 -8.29 -3.17
CA SER A 65 9.53 -9.32 -3.93
C SER A 65 9.21 -10.72 -3.41
N GLU A 66 8.63 -10.84 -2.22
CA GLU A 66 8.21 -12.13 -1.68
C GLU A 66 6.87 -12.60 -2.23
N PHE A 67 6.17 -11.77 -2.96
CA PHE A 67 4.89 -12.14 -3.57
C PHE A 67 5.18 -12.95 -4.84
N GLN A 68 5.17 -14.26 -4.72
CA GLN A 68 5.66 -15.14 -5.78
C GLN A 68 4.61 -16.09 -6.35
N THR A 69 3.67 -16.55 -5.53
CA THR A 69 2.62 -17.42 -6.05
C THR A 69 1.60 -16.62 -6.86
N ASP A 70 0.79 -17.33 -7.66
CA ASP A 70 -0.22 -16.67 -8.47
C ASP A 70 -1.19 -15.87 -7.63
N ALA A 71 -1.64 -16.44 -6.51
CA ALA A 71 -2.56 -15.73 -5.61
C ALA A 71 -1.88 -14.50 -5.02
N GLU A 72 -0.61 -14.62 -4.65
CA GLU A 72 0.14 -13.51 -4.09
C GLU A 72 0.35 -12.42 -5.14
N LYS A 73 0.62 -12.81 -6.36
CA LYS A 73 0.81 -11.83 -7.43
C LYS A 73 -0.47 -11.06 -7.73
N LEU A 74 -1.62 -11.72 -7.62
CA LEU A 74 -2.89 -11.02 -7.78
C LEU A 74 -3.08 -9.97 -6.67
N SER A 75 -2.71 -10.33 -5.46
CA SER A 75 -2.77 -9.38 -4.34
C SER A 75 -1.80 -8.23 -4.55
N LEU A 76 -0.61 -8.55 -5.03
CA LEU A 76 0.39 -7.52 -5.33
C LEU A 76 -0.13 -6.56 -6.40
N GLU A 77 -0.73 -7.09 -7.45
CA GLU A 77 -1.31 -6.26 -8.50
C GLU A 77 -2.40 -5.34 -7.95
N PHE A 78 -3.24 -5.88 -7.07
CA PHE A 78 -4.27 -5.08 -6.43
C PHE A 78 -3.64 -3.90 -5.69
N ILE A 79 -2.63 -4.18 -4.86
CA ILE A 79 -1.97 -3.14 -4.07
C ILE A 79 -1.35 -2.08 -4.98
N LEU A 80 -0.61 -2.53 -5.98
CA LEU A 80 0.07 -1.60 -6.89
C LEU A 80 -0.92 -0.76 -7.68
N GLN A 81 -2.03 -1.38 -8.09
CA GLN A 81 -3.05 -0.65 -8.81
C GLN A 81 -3.70 0.41 -7.95
N GLN A 82 -3.97 0.09 -6.68
CA GLN A 82 -4.54 1.06 -5.76
C GLN A 82 -3.60 2.23 -5.51
N ILE A 83 -2.31 1.93 -5.38
CA ILE A 83 -1.32 2.99 -5.23
C ILE A 83 -1.29 3.87 -6.48
N ARG A 84 -1.33 3.26 -7.63
CA ARG A 84 -1.26 3.96 -8.89
C ARG A 84 -2.45 4.92 -9.09
N VAL A 85 -3.66 4.48 -8.72
CA VAL A 85 -4.83 5.32 -8.90
C VAL A 85 -5.05 6.29 -7.74
N GLY A 86 -4.19 6.24 -6.73
CA GLY A 86 -4.25 7.19 -5.64
C GLY A 86 -5.20 6.84 -4.52
N HIS A 87 -5.66 5.60 -4.45
CA HIS A 87 -6.52 5.15 -3.35
C HIS A 87 -5.68 4.61 -2.21
N PRO A 88 -6.17 4.69 -0.98
CA PRO A 88 -7.33 5.48 -0.58
C PRO A 88 -7.01 6.97 -0.61
N GLU A 89 -8.02 7.76 -0.83
CA GLU A 89 -7.84 9.21 -0.89
C GLU A 89 -8.00 9.81 0.50
N ILE A 90 -6.97 10.50 0.90
CA ILE A 90 -7.00 11.36 2.08
C ILE A 90 -6.37 12.67 1.65
N PRO A 91 -6.65 13.79 2.37
CA PRO A 91 -6.18 15.10 1.90
C PRO A 91 -4.70 15.17 1.57
N LEU A 92 -3.87 14.56 2.41
CA LEU A 92 -2.44 14.57 2.19
C LEU A 92 -2.07 13.78 0.94
N ILE A 93 -2.71 12.63 0.75
CA ILE A 93 -2.46 11.79 -0.41
C ILE A 93 -2.92 12.47 -1.67
N LYS A 94 -3.98 13.25 -1.57
CA LYS A 94 -4.49 13.98 -2.72
C LYS A 94 -3.44 14.95 -3.26
N GLN A 95 -2.75 15.65 -2.36
CA GLN A 95 -1.67 16.53 -2.76
C GLN A 95 -0.54 15.76 -3.43
N VAL A 96 -0.14 14.66 -2.81
CA VAL A 96 0.93 13.83 -3.36
C VAL A 96 0.51 13.28 -4.72
N ARG A 97 -0.74 12.90 -4.85
CA ARG A 97 -1.23 12.38 -6.12
C ARG A 97 -1.15 13.41 -7.23
N GLU A 98 -1.44 14.66 -6.92
CA GLU A 98 -1.30 15.72 -7.92
C GLU A 98 0.13 15.86 -8.39
N GLU A 99 1.08 15.80 -7.46
CA GLU A 99 2.48 15.85 -7.80
C GLU A 99 2.88 14.64 -8.65
N LEU A 100 2.39 13.47 -8.28
CA LEU A 100 2.68 12.26 -9.04
C LEU A 100 2.03 12.29 -10.41
N SER A 101 0.86 12.92 -10.53
CA SER A 101 0.22 13.06 -11.82
C SER A 101 1.05 13.91 -12.76
N GLU A 102 1.65 14.96 -12.24
CA GLU A 102 2.56 15.78 -13.05
C GLU A 102 3.75 14.96 -13.50
N PHE A 103 4.29 14.14 -12.60
CA PHE A 103 5.37 13.22 -12.93
C PHE A 103 4.96 12.26 -14.03
N ASP A 104 3.80 11.63 -13.85
CA ASP A 104 3.31 10.67 -14.81
C ASP A 104 3.07 11.33 -16.17
N SER A 105 2.55 12.54 -16.16
CA SER A 105 2.35 13.29 -17.39
C SER A 105 3.67 13.53 -18.10
N GLN A 106 4.70 13.86 -17.35
CA GLN A 106 6.03 14.05 -17.91
C GLN A 106 6.57 12.77 -18.48
N ASP A 107 6.38 11.67 -17.76
CA ASP A 107 6.80 10.38 -18.24
C ASP A 107 6.06 10.00 -19.52
N ASP A 108 4.78 10.27 -19.57
CA ASP A 108 3.99 10.00 -20.75
C ASP A 108 4.50 10.81 -21.93
N MET A 109 4.84 12.05 -21.70
CA MET A 109 5.39 12.89 -22.75
C MET A 109 6.74 12.35 -23.20
N ASP A 110 7.54 11.89 -22.26
CA ASP A 110 8.82 11.29 -22.60
C ASP A 110 8.66 10.01 -23.39
N SER A 111 7.60 9.25 -23.08
CA SER A 111 7.33 8.02 -23.78
C SER A 111 6.82 8.25 -25.19
N THR A 112 6.24 9.38 -25.40
CA THR A 112 5.70 9.71 -26.71
C THR A 112 6.70 10.46 -27.53
#